data_d1977d5500322534a6c6f5463b3b3012
#
_entry.id   d1977d5500322534a6c6f5463b3b3012
#
_cell.length_a   1.000
_cell.length_b   1.000
_cell.length_c   1.000
_cell.angle_alpha   90.00
_cell.angle_beta   90.00
_cell.angle_gamma   90.00
#
_symmetry.space_group_name_H-M   'P 1'
#
loop_
_entity.id
_entity.type
_entity.pdbx_description
1 polymer ?
#
loop_
_entity_poly.entity_id
_entity_poly.type
_entity_poly.pdbx_seq_one_letter_code
_entity_poly.pdbx_strand_id
1 'polypeptide(L)'
;YTTLFRSLVTSAGGVLRYVLDYSGMGTLIGNALQNANLSIILVAYIISTLMRIGVGSTTVALTMTLGIVASFPQISTYSPMYLACIGMSAMFGATSFSHVNDSGFWLTKEYMGIDLKTAFKSWTLYGGFCSILSFIVLYAISFIWA
;
A
#
# COMPACT_ATOMS: atom_id res chain seq x y z
N TYR A 1 6.86 -3.12 -24.10
CA TYR A 1 6.52 -1.88 -23.33
C TYR A 1 6.14 -2.17 -21.89
N THR A 2 5.35 -3.21 -21.61
CA THR A 2 4.89 -3.54 -20.25
C THR A 2 6.02 -3.95 -19.30
N THR A 3 7.01 -4.71 -19.79
CA THR A 3 8.17 -5.16 -19.00
C THR A 3 9.06 -3.97 -18.62
N LEU A 4 9.33 -3.08 -19.58
CA LEU A 4 10.14 -1.88 -19.34
C LEU A 4 9.48 -0.96 -18.30
N PHE A 5 8.17 -0.74 -18.41
CA PHE A 5 7.43 0.09 -17.47
C PHE A 5 7.45 -0.50 -16.05
N ARG A 6 7.23 -1.82 -15.92
CA ARG A 6 7.32 -2.50 -14.62
C ARG A 6 8.72 -2.40 -14.01
N SER A 7 9.76 -2.59 -14.82
CA SER A 7 11.14 -2.46 -14.37
C SER A 7 11.44 -1.04 -13.88
N LEU A 8 10.97 0.00 -14.60
CA LEU A 8 11.14 1.38 -14.19
C LEU A 8 10.44 1.69 -12.85
N VAL A 9 9.19 1.23 -12.68
CA VAL A 9 8.45 1.45 -11.42
C VAL A 9 9.13 0.73 -10.25
N THR A 10 9.58 -0.51 -10.45
CA THR A 10 10.29 -1.27 -9.40
C THR A 10 11.63 -0.63 -9.06
N SER A 11 12.37 -0.15 -10.06
CA SER A 11 13.63 0.55 -9.85
C SER A 11 13.43 1.87 -9.10
N ALA A 12 12.38 2.63 -9.42
CA ALA A 12 12.04 3.85 -8.70
C ALA A 12 11.73 3.60 -7.21
N GLY A 13 11.03 2.50 -6.88
CA GLY A 13 10.83 2.06 -5.50
C GLY A 13 12.15 1.71 -4.79
N GLY A 14 13.07 1.05 -5.49
CA GLY A 14 14.42 0.76 -4.98
C GLY A 14 15.26 2.02 -4.72
N VAL A 15 15.18 3.00 -5.61
CA VAL A 15 15.85 4.31 -5.43
C VAL A 15 15.27 5.04 -4.21
N LEU A 16 13.95 5.06 -4.06
CA LEU A 16 13.30 5.67 -2.90
C LEU A 16 13.78 5.03 -1.60
N ARG A 17 13.82 3.70 -1.54
CA ARG A 17 14.36 2.97 -0.39
C ARG A 17 15.79 3.41 -0.09
N TYR A 18 16.66 3.43 -1.10
CA TYR A 18 18.05 3.83 -0.94
C TYR A 18 18.18 5.25 -0.38
N VAL A 19 17.39 6.20 -0.89
CA VAL A 19 17.38 7.59 -0.42
C VAL A 19 16.92 7.66 1.05
N LEU A 20 15.89 6.91 1.43
CA LEU A 20 15.39 6.86 2.81
C LEU A 20 16.42 6.26 3.76
N ASP A 21 17.10 5.18 3.36
CA ASP A 21 18.16 4.56 4.15
C ASP A 21 19.35 5.51 4.31
N TYR A 22 19.81 6.13 3.21
CA TYR A 22 20.95 7.04 3.20
C TYR A 22 20.69 8.34 3.99
N SER A 23 19.47 8.88 3.92
CA SER A 23 19.08 10.10 4.66
C SER A 23 18.83 9.86 6.15
N GLY A 24 18.79 8.62 6.61
CA GLY A 24 18.41 8.25 7.97
C GLY A 24 16.92 8.44 8.29
N MET A 25 16.12 8.84 7.31
CA MET A 25 14.67 9.02 7.51
C MET A 25 13.95 7.70 7.86
N GLY A 26 14.42 6.57 7.31
CA GLY A 26 13.87 5.25 7.64
C GLY A 26 13.99 4.92 9.12
N THR A 27 15.14 5.22 9.72
CA THR A 27 15.37 5.02 11.16
C THR A 27 14.57 5.97 12.02
N LEU A 28 14.45 7.23 11.63
CA LEU A 28 13.62 8.22 12.35
C LEU A 28 12.15 7.83 12.37
N ILE A 29 11.60 7.45 11.22
CA ILE A 29 10.22 6.99 11.10
C ILE A 29 10.03 5.70 11.89
N GLY A 30 10.93 4.73 11.76
CA GLY A 30 10.88 3.46 12.49
C GLY A 30 10.87 3.65 14.00
N ASN A 31 11.71 4.54 14.53
CA ASN A 31 11.76 4.86 15.97
C ASN A 31 10.48 5.59 16.43
N ALA A 32 9.97 6.52 15.62
CA ALA A 32 8.71 7.20 15.93
C ALA A 32 7.53 6.22 16.01
N LEU A 33 7.49 5.22 15.13
CA LEU A 33 6.47 4.17 15.13
C LEU A 33 6.57 3.25 16.34
N GLN A 34 7.80 2.88 16.75
CA GLN A 34 8.01 2.12 17.98
C GLN A 34 7.55 2.90 19.21
N ASN A 35 7.90 4.17 19.30
CA ASN A 35 7.49 5.02 20.42
C ASN A 35 5.95 5.21 20.48
N ALA A 36 5.29 5.16 19.34
CA ALA A 36 3.83 5.22 19.23
C ALA A 36 3.12 3.88 19.44
N ASN A 37 3.87 2.77 19.67
CA ASN A 37 3.33 1.40 19.75
C ASN A 37 2.42 1.01 18.57
N LEU A 38 2.68 1.55 17.39
CA LEU A 38 1.90 1.25 16.19
C LEU A 38 2.43 -0.02 15.51
N SER A 39 1.52 -0.93 15.22
CA SER A 39 1.84 -2.12 14.43
C SER A 39 2.31 -1.72 13.02
N ILE A 40 3.44 -2.28 12.57
CA ILE A 40 3.98 -2.03 11.23
C ILE A 40 3.01 -2.46 10.12
N ILE A 41 2.17 -3.45 10.38
CA ILE A 41 1.09 -3.90 9.47
C ILE A 41 0.08 -2.77 9.26
N LEU A 42 -0.35 -2.10 10.35
CA LEU A 42 -1.26 -0.96 10.27
C LEU A 42 -0.64 0.22 9.51
N VAL A 43 0.63 0.49 9.78
CA VAL A 43 1.38 1.57 9.13
C VAL A 43 1.52 1.31 7.62
N ALA A 44 1.85 0.09 7.22
CA ALA A 44 1.92 -0.30 5.81
C ALA A 44 0.58 -0.09 5.09
N TYR A 45 -0.54 -0.44 5.75
CA TYR A 45 -1.89 -0.21 5.22
C TYR A 45 -2.18 1.27 5.01
N ILE A 46 -1.92 2.10 6.03
CA ILE A 46 -2.21 3.54 5.99
C ILE A 46 -1.36 4.23 4.91
N ILE A 47 -0.05 3.98 4.89
CA ILE A 47 0.85 4.56 3.88
C ILE A 47 0.38 4.17 2.48
N SER A 48 0.08 2.89 2.26
CA SER A 48 -0.33 2.39 0.95
C SER A 48 -1.68 2.99 0.50
N THR A 49 -2.62 3.13 1.43
CA THR A 49 -3.91 3.79 1.16
C THR A 49 -3.73 5.26 0.80
N LEU A 50 -2.90 6.00 1.52
CA LEU A 50 -2.60 7.40 1.22
C LEU A 50 -1.90 7.54 -0.14
N MET A 51 -0.93 6.68 -0.44
CA MET A 51 -0.27 6.63 -1.75
C MET A 51 -1.27 6.31 -2.88
N ARG A 52 -2.20 5.37 -2.64
CA ARG A 52 -3.26 5.02 -3.59
C ARG A 52 -4.14 6.22 -3.93
N ILE A 53 -4.59 6.95 -2.90
CA ILE A 53 -5.42 8.16 -3.06
C ILE A 53 -4.63 9.25 -3.80
N GLY A 54 -3.35 9.46 -3.46
CA GLY A 54 -2.54 10.51 -4.08
C GLY A 54 -2.13 10.21 -5.52
N VAL A 55 -1.63 9.00 -5.78
CA VAL A 55 -1.00 8.64 -7.07
C VAL A 55 -1.98 7.98 -8.04
N GLY A 56 -3.01 7.29 -7.54
CA GLY A 56 -4.02 6.60 -8.36
C GLY A 56 -3.59 5.26 -8.96
N SER A 57 -2.34 4.84 -8.79
CA SER A 57 -1.81 3.58 -9.33
C SER A 57 -1.55 2.57 -8.23
N THR A 58 -2.19 1.41 -8.30
CA THR A 58 -1.97 0.29 -7.36
C THR A 58 -0.50 -0.14 -7.32
N THR A 59 0.11 -0.33 -8.49
CA THR A 59 1.51 -0.79 -8.58
C THR A 59 2.47 0.21 -7.97
N VAL A 60 2.28 1.51 -8.24
CA VAL A 60 3.13 2.57 -7.69
C VAL A 60 2.92 2.69 -6.18
N ALA A 61 1.67 2.73 -5.72
CA ALA A 61 1.35 2.79 -4.29
C ALA A 61 1.97 1.63 -3.51
N LEU A 62 1.85 0.40 -4.03
CA LEU A 62 2.43 -0.79 -3.42
C LEU A 62 3.96 -0.73 -3.38
N THR A 63 4.62 -0.48 -4.52
CA THR A 63 6.08 -0.48 -4.59
C THR A 63 6.72 0.61 -3.76
N MET A 64 6.13 1.82 -3.75
CA MET A 64 6.60 2.92 -2.89
C MET A 64 6.42 2.58 -1.41
N THR A 65 5.27 2.04 -1.02
CA THR A 65 5.01 1.63 0.37
C THR A 65 6.00 0.56 0.82
N LEU A 66 6.23 -0.48 0.01
CA LEU A 66 7.18 -1.54 0.34
C LEU A 66 8.61 -1.01 0.42
N GLY A 67 8.98 -0.04 -0.43
CA GLY A 67 10.27 0.65 -0.36
C GLY A 67 10.45 1.40 0.97
N ILE A 68 9.42 2.14 1.42
CA ILE A 68 9.43 2.86 2.69
C ILE A 68 9.52 1.87 3.87
N VAL A 69 8.65 0.87 3.89
CA VAL A 69 8.59 -0.12 4.98
C VAL A 69 9.87 -0.93 5.07
N ALA A 70 10.49 -1.28 3.93
CA ALA A 70 11.75 -2.01 3.88
C ALA A 70 12.95 -1.21 4.43
N SER A 71 12.84 0.11 4.58
CA SER A 71 13.88 0.95 5.22
C SER A 71 13.80 0.95 6.75
N PHE A 72 12.77 0.35 7.36
CA PHE A 72 12.65 0.31 8.80
C PHE A 72 13.60 -0.74 9.39
N PRO A 73 14.40 -0.41 10.42
CA PRO A 73 15.39 -1.34 11.00
C PRO A 73 14.78 -2.65 11.49
N GLN A 74 13.53 -2.61 11.98
CA GLN A 74 12.83 -3.75 12.55
C GLN A 74 12.46 -4.83 11.53
N ILE A 75 12.46 -4.52 10.23
CA ILE A 75 12.07 -5.46 9.17
C ILE A 75 12.90 -6.73 9.21
N SER A 76 14.19 -6.64 9.53
CA SER A 76 15.09 -7.79 9.59
C SER A 76 14.82 -8.73 10.77
N THR A 77 14.05 -8.31 11.76
CA THR A 77 13.76 -9.12 12.96
C THR A 77 12.48 -9.93 12.85
N TYR A 78 11.63 -9.63 11.86
CA TYR A 78 10.33 -10.29 11.71
C TYR A 78 10.44 -11.64 11.00
N SER A 79 9.55 -12.58 11.40
CA SER A 79 9.43 -13.88 10.74
C SER A 79 8.99 -13.71 9.27
N PRO A 80 9.32 -14.66 8.38
CA PRO A 80 8.88 -14.61 6.98
C PRO A 80 7.36 -14.51 6.82
N MET A 81 6.60 -15.14 7.72
CA MET A 81 5.14 -15.10 7.69
C MET A 81 4.62 -13.71 8.07
N TYR A 82 5.23 -13.07 9.08
CA TYR A 82 4.87 -11.70 9.45
C TYR A 82 5.21 -10.70 8.36
N LEU A 83 6.35 -10.88 7.67
CA LEU A 83 6.71 -10.09 6.48
C LEU A 83 5.69 -10.25 5.35
N ALA A 84 5.17 -11.46 5.14
CA ALA A 84 4.09 -11.68 4.18
C ALA A 84 2.81 -10.93 4.58
N CYS A 85 2.45 -10.90 5.87
CA CYS A 85 1.32 -10.12 6.37
C CYS A 85 1.51 -8.61 6.12
N ILE A 86 2.72 -8.08 6.30
CA ILE A 86 3.04 -6.68 5.98
C ILE A 86 2.83 -6.41 4.48
N GLY A 87 3.33 -7.29 3.62
CA GLY A 87 3.16 -7.17 2.17
C GLY A 87 1.70 -7.22 1.73
N MET A 88 0.91 -8.13 2.30
CA MET A 88 -0.53 -8.22 2.06
C MET A 88 -1.29 -6.99 2.55
N SER A 89 -0.92 -6.46 3.71
CA SER A 89 -1.49 -5.23 4.25
C SER A 89 -1.26 -4.04 3.31
N ALA A 90 -0.02 -3.88 2.81
CA ALA A 90 0.29 -2.87 1.81
C ALA A 90 -0.52 -3.07 0.51
N MET A 91 -0.74 -4.32 0.07
CA MET A 91 -1.54 -4.65 -1.11
C MET A 91 -3.01 -4.26 -0.93
N PHE A 92 -3.60 -4.54 0.25
CA PHE A 92 -4.97 -4.12 0.54
C PHE A 92 -5.10 -2.60 0.55
N GLY A 93 -4.15 -1.87 1.13
CA GLY A 93 -4.11 -0.42 1.05
C GLY A 93 -4.00 0.09 -0.40
N ALA A 94 -3.12 -0.51 -1.20
CA ALA A 94 -2.90 -0.12 -2.59
C ALA A 94 -4.10 -0.40 -3.51
N THR A 95 -4.98 -1.30 -3.15
CA THR A 95 -6.22 -1.60 -3.89
C THR A 95 -7.45 -0.84 -3.39
N SER A 96 -7.30 -0.08 -2.28
CA SER A 96 -8.39 0.71 -1.70
C SER A 96 -8.80 1.90 -2.60
N PHE A 97 -9.87 2.55 -2.29
CA PHE A 97 -10.37 3.85 -2.78
C PHE A 97 -9.89 4.29 -4.18
N SER A 98 -10.06 3.44 -5.19
CA SER A 98 -9.82 3.80 -6.59
C SER A 98 -10.80 4.89 -7.02
N HIS A 99 -10.31 6.01 -7.59
CA HIS A 99 -11.15 7.14 -7.96
C HIS A 99 -10.65 7.80 -9.28
N VAL A 100 -10.99 9.05 -9.53
CA VAL A 100 -10.77 9.76 -10.81
C VAL A 100 -9.32 9.85 -11.27
N ASN A 101 -8.33 9.66 -10.42
CA ASN A 101 -6.92 9.62 -10.80
C ASN A 101 -6.45 8.22 -11.23
N ASP A 102 -7.33 7.21 -11.19
CA ASP A 102 -7.05 5.83 -11.56
C ASP A 102 -7.67 5.48 -12.91
N SER A 103 -6.86 4.99 -13.84
CA SER A 103 -7.35 4.51 -15.15
C SER A 103 -8.35 3.36 -15.02
N GLY A 104 -8.22 2.50 -14.01
CA GLY A 104 -9.17 1.42 -13.73
C GLY A 104 -10.57 1.92 -13.39
N PHE A 105 -10.67 3.05 -12.68
CA PHE A 105 -11.94 3.70 -12.38
C PHE A 105 -12.68 4.13 -13.66
N TRP A 106 -11.97 4.78 -14.59
CA TRP A 106 -12.55 5.23 -15.86
C TRP A 106 -12.91 4.07 -16.76
N LEU A 107 -12.05 3.05 -16.86
CA LEU A 107 -12.34 1.84 -17.64
C LEU A 107 -13.61 1.16 -17.13
N THR A 108 -13.75 0.98 -15.81
CA THR A 108 -14.95 0.36 -15.22
C THR A 108 -16.18 1.20 -15.50
N LYS A 109 -16.11 2.52 -15.33
CA LYS A 109 -17.21 3.43 -15.63
C LYS A 109 -17.67 3.29 -17.10
N GLU A 110 -16.74 3.30 -18.06
CA GLU A 110 -17.06 3.26 -19.47
C GLU A 110 -17.61 1.87 -19.90
N TYR A 111 -16.98 0.77 -19.45
CA TYR A 111 -17.45 -0.57 -19.80
C TYR A 111 -18.80 -0.93 -19.20
N MET A 112 -19.11 -0.43 -18.02
CA MET A 112 -20.40 -0.65 -17.37
C MET A 112 -21.48 0.35 -17.83
N GLY A 113 -21.13 1.40 -18.57
CA GLY A 113 -22.05 2.44 -19.01
C GLY A 113 -22.71 3.21 -17.86
N ILE A 114 -22.04 3.33 -16.71
CA ILE A 114 -22.58 3.97 -15.52
C ILE A 114 -22.16 5.45 -15.42
N ASP A 115 -22.97 6.26 -14.75
CA ASP A 115 -22.63 7.65 -14.47
C ASP A 115 -21.52 7.77 -13.40
N LEU A 116 -20.90 8.95 -13.33
CA LEU A 116 -19.78 9.20 -12.41
C LEU A 116 -20.15 8.99 -10.94
N LYS A 117 -21.34 9.40 -10.54
CA LYS A 117 -21.82 9.25 -9.15
C LYS A 117 -21.99 7.79 -8.77
N THR A 118 -22.51 6.98 -9.67
CA THR A 118 -22.68 5.55 -9.49
C THR A 118 -21.30 4.85 -9.47
N ALA A 119 -20.36 5.26 -10.33
CA ALA A 119 -19.00 4.75 -10.31
C ALA A 119 -18.30 5.01 -8.97
N PHE A 120 -18.44 6.21 -8.40
CA PHE A 120 -17.91 6.50 -7.05
C PHE A 120 -18.52 5.61 -5.98
N LYS A 121 -19.84 5.43 -5.99
CA LYS A 121 -20.53 4.60 -4.98
C LYS A 121 -20.22 3.12 -5.12
N SER A 122 -20.22 2.59 -6.33
CA SER A 122 -20.00 1.16 -6.57
C SER A 122 -18.53 0.80 -6.55
N TRP A 123 -17.66 1.50 -7.26
CA TRP A 123 -16.25 1.13 -7.40
C TRP A 123 -15.38 1.66 -6.26
N THR A 124 -15.45 2.97 -5.98
CA THR A 124 -14.59 3.59 -4.96
C THR A 124 -14.97 3.19 -3.56
N LEU A 125 -16.24 3.40 -3.16
CA LEU A 125 -16.68 3.12 -1.80
C LEU A 125 -16.72 1.62 -1.51
N TYR A 126 -17.20 0.80 -2.43
CA TYR A 126 -17.24 -0.64 -2.26
C TYR A 126 -15.82 -1.23 -2.21
N GLY A 127 -14.94 -0.79 -3.11
CA GLY A 127 -13.53 -1.20 -3.09
C GLY A 127 -12.83 -0.81 -1.78
N GLY A 128 -13.08 0.41 -1.27
CA GLY A 128 -12.58 0.86 0.03
C GLY A 128 -13.10 0.00 1.18
N PHE A 129 -14.39 -0.31 1.19
CA PHE A 129 -15.00 -1.17 2.20
C PHE A 129 -14.41 -2.59 2.19
N CYS A 130 -14.28 -3.21 1.01
CA CYS A 130 -13.64 -4.52 0.89
C CYS A 130 -12.18 -4.50 1.35
N SER A 131 -11.43 -3.45 1.04
CA SER A 131 -10.05 -3.26 1.49
C SER A 131 -9.96 -3.21 3.02
N ILE A 132 -10.82 -2.43 3.67
CA ILE A 132 -10.88 -2.32 5.13
C ILE A 132 -11.22 -3.67 5.77
N LEU A 133 -12.22 -4.38 5.26
CA LEU A 133 -12.58 -5.70 5.78
C LEU A 133 -11.43 -6.70 5.64
N SER A 134 -10.80 -6.74 4.46
CA SER A 134 -9.64 -7.60 4.22
C SER A 134 -8.47 -7.27 5.17
N PHE A 135 -8.23 -5.98 5.41
CA PHE A 135 -7.23 -5.53 6.37
C PHE A 135 -7.56 -5.98 7.80
N ILE A 136 -8.82 -5.84 8.26
CA ILE A 136 -9.23 -6.26 9.61
C ILE A 136 -9.00 -7.76 9.80
N VAL A 137 -9.39 -8.58 8.82
CA VAL A 137 -9.17 -10.04 8.85
C VAL A 137 -7.69 -10.36 8.89
N LEU A 138 -6.88 -9.75 8.02
CA LEU A 138 -5.43 -9.94 8.01
C LEU A 138 -4.79 -9.52 9.32
N TYR A 139 -5.20 -8.38 9.86
CA TYR A 139 -4.69 -7.85 11.12
C TYR A 139 -4.98 -8.80 12.29
N ALA A 140 -6.20 -9.36 12.36
CA ALA A 140 -6.54 -10.35 13.35
C ALA A 140 -5.70 -11.63 13.20
N ILE A 141 -5.48 -12.11 11.97
CA ILE A 141 -4.65 -13.29 11.71
C ILE A 141 -3.18 -13.03 12.06
N SER A 142 -2.68 -11.81 11.86
CA SER A 142 -1.27 -11.47 12.09
C SER A 142 -0.82 -11.65 13.55
N PHE A 143 -1.74 -11.62 14.51
CA PHE A 143 -1.42 -11.89 15.91
C PHE A 143 -0.97 -13.34 16.18
N ILE A 144 -1.20 -14.26 15.25
CA ILE A 144 -0.74 -15.66 15.37
C ILE A 144 0.79 -15.73 15.15
N TRP A 145 1.37 -14.78 14.41
CA TRP A 145 2.80 -14.77 14.03
C TRP A 145 3.56 -13.51 14.48
N ALA A 146 2.93 -12.68 15.31
CA ALA A 146 3.53 -11.48 15.89
C ALA A 146 4.59 -11.80 16.95
#